data_f877237a935b877544a27fbe3214bfca
#
_entry.id   f877237a935b877544a27fbe3214bfca
#
_cell.length_a   1.000
_cell.length_b   1.000
_cell.length_c   1.000
_cell.angle_alpha   90.00
_cell.angle_beta   90.00
_cell.angle_gamma   90.00
#
_symmetry.space_group_name_H-M   'P 1'
#
loop_
_entity.id
_entity.type
_entity.pdbx_description
1 polymer ?
#
loop_
_entity_poly.entity_id
_entity_poly.type
_entity_poly.pdbx_seq_one_letter_code
_entity_poly.pdbx_strand_id
1 'polypeptide(L)'
;MHPGEAYHGDLGMVTSADTFLAISYSGETDEVIKLIPFLKSNRNYLVALTGNARSTLAQAAHSHLDAGVEQEACPLQLAPTSSTTAALAMGDALAVTLMKARGFRPENFARFHPGGSLGRRLLSKVDDEMTVDGLPFVDERAPAIDVLQAMTRGRLGLAIVRRETGFGIVTDGDVRRAIEAYGDTLFRRAASDLMSADPAMVPLGTRVEDALLMMEARRINALLVFDGEDVVGVFKK
;
A
#
# COMPACT_ATOMS: atom_id res chain seq x y z
N MET A 1 8.78 -25.25 7.35
CA MET A 1 9.24 -26.44 8.12
C MET A 1 10.49 -26.97 7.45
N HIS A 2 11.57 -27.18 8.20
CA HIS A 2 12.77 -27.87 7.71
C HIS A 2 12.57 -29.39 7.79
N PRO A 3 12.95 -30.20 6.77
CA PRO A 3 12.68 -31.64 6.81
C PRO A 3 13.25 -32.34 8.04
N GLY A 4 14.44 -31.95 8.52
CA GLY A 4 15.03 -32.47 9.73
C GLY A 4 14.19 -32.23 10.98
N GLU A 5 13.60 -31.04 11.14
CA GLU A 5 12.77 -30.70 12.30
C GLU A 5 11.40 -31.40 12.26
N ALA A 6 10.94 -31.76 11.06
CA ALA A 6 9.69 -32.48 10.89
C ALA A 6 9.63 -33.74 11.74
N TYR A 7 10.74 -34.50 11.83
CA TYR A 7 10.84 -35.72 12.63
C TYR A 7 10.90 -35.49 14.14
N HIS A 8 11.16 -34.26 14.57
CA HIS A 8 11.27 -33.91 15.99
C HIS A 8 9.99 -33.28 16.55
N GLY A 9 8.87 -33.45 15.85
CA GLY A 9 7.55 -33.07 16.37
C GLY A 9 6.77 -32.09 15.51
N ASP A 10 7.40 -31.39 14.57
CA ASP A 10 6.73 -30.38 13.73
C ASP A 10 5.61 -30.97 12.85
N LEU A 11 5.67 -32.27 12.54
CA LEU A 11 4.57 -32.96 11.85
C LEU A 11 3.25 -32.92 12.62
N GLY A 12 3.29 -32.73 13.95
CA GLY A 12 2.11 -32.55 14.77
C GLY A 12 1.31 -31.28 14.46
N MET A 13 1.91 -30.30 13.78
CA MET A 13 1.25 -29.07 13.32
C MET A 13 0.52 -29.25 11.99
N VAL A 14 0.80 -30.34 11.25
CA VAL A 14 0.24 -30.57 9.92
C VAL A 14 -1.13 -31.23 10.02
N THR A 15 -2.15 -30.55 9.49
CA THR A 15 -3.51 -31.07 9.42
C THR A 15 -3.81 -31.66 8.05
N SER A 16 -4.85 -32.48 7.93
CA SER A 16 -5.28 -33.05 6.65
C SER A 16 -5.78 -31.99 5.64
N ALA A 17 -6.09 -30.77 6.11
CA ALA A 17 -6.52 -29.67 5.26
C ALA A 17 -5.36 -28.89 4.64
N ASP A 18 -4.12 -29.14 5.09
CA ASP A 18 -2.95 -28.44 4.61
C ASP A 18 -2.47 -28.99 3.27
N THR A 19 -2.04 -28.08 2.38
CA THR A 19 -1.28 -28.41 1.18
C THR A 19 0.20 -28.34 1.50
N PHE A 20 0.94 -29.39 1.16
CA PHE A 20 2.36 -29.48 1.44
C PHE A 20 3.16 -29.23 0.17
N LEU A 21 4.00 -28.17 0.16
CA LEU A 21 4.96 -27.90 -0.91
C LEU A 21 6.33 -28.44 -0.49
N ALA A 22 6.79 -29.50 -1.14
CA ALA A 22 8.10 -30.11 -0.91
C ALA A 22 9.08 -29.62 -2.00
N ILE A 23 10.21 -29.09 -1.56
CA ILE A 23 11.25 -28.54 -2.44
C ILE A 23 12.51 -29.39 -2.33
N SER A 24 12.91 -30.01 -3.43
CA SER A 24 14.14 -30.76 -3.55
C SER A 24 14.57 -30.82 -5.01
N TYR A 25 15.70 -30.24 -5.38
CA TYR A 25 16.13 -30.17 -6.79
C TYR A 25 16.27 -31.55 -7.41
N SER A 26 16.98 -32.48 -6.75
CA SER A 26 17.06 -33.88 -7.21
C SER A 26 15.73 -34.62 -7.11
N GLY A 27 14.86 -34.22 -6.16
CA GLY A 27 13.67 -34.97 -5.78
C GLY A 27 13.95 -36.30 -5.09
N GLU A 28 15.22 -36.51 -4.65
CA GLU A 28 15.72 -37.75 -4.02
C GLU A 28 16.34 -37.46 -2.64
N THR A 29 16.12 -36.26 -2.07
CA THR A 29 16.65 -35.93 -0.74
C THR A 29 15.97 -36.80 0.32
N ASP A 30 16.74 -37.60 1.00
CA ASP A 30 16.30 -38.63 1.97
C ASP A 30 15.33 -38.05 3.01
N GLU A 31 15.66 -36.90 3.59
CA GLU A 31 14.86 -36.25 4.63
C GLU A 31 13.49 -35.80 4.11
N VAL A 32 13.40 -35.44 2.82
CA VAL A 32 12.15 -35.07 2.18
C VAL A 32 11.33 -36.29 1.80
N ILE A 33 11.97 -37.32 1.22
CA ILE A 33 11.31 -38.56 0.79
C ILE A 33 10.66 -39.31 1.97
N LYS A 34 11.34 -39.32 3.12
CA LYS A 34 10.84 -39.96 4.33
C LYS A 34 9.51 -39.33 4.86
N LEU A 35 9.19 -38.10 4.47
CA LEU A 35 7.91 -37.48 4.83
C LEU A 35 6.72 -37.99 4.00
N ILE A 36 6.95 -38.55 2.83
CA ILE A 36 5.90 -38.99 1.90
C ILE A 36 4.90 -39.94 2.52
N PRO A 37 5.30 -40.99 3.28
CA PRO A 37 4.35 -41.90 3.91
C PRO A 37 3.42 -41.20 4.89
N PHE A 38 3.94 -40.28 5.71
CA PHE A 38 3.11 -39.49 6.63
C PHE A 38 2.11 -38.63 5.86
N LEU A 39 2.54 -37.87 4.86
CA LEU A 39 1.69 -36.99 4.07
C LEU A 39 0.57 -37.77 3.36
N LYS A 40 0.89 -38.95 2.83
CA LYS A 40 -0.11 -39.85 2.23
C LYS A 40 -1.12 -40.35 3.25
N SER A 41 -0.65 -40.80 4.42
CA SER A 41 -1.52 -41.29 5.50
C SER A 41 -2.43 -40.19 6.03
N ASN A 42 -1.90 -38.96 6.16
CA ASN A 42 -2.65 -37.78 6.61
C ASN A 42 -3.54 -37.17 5.51
N ARG A 43 -3.49 -37.69 4.28
CA ARG A 43 -4.23 -37.24 3.09
C ARG A 43 -3.92 -35.78 2.68
N ASN A 44 -2.71 -35.31 2.91
CA ASN A 44 -2.28 -34.01 2.46
C ASN A 44 -2.16 -33.95 0.94
N TYR A 45 -2.57 -32.82 0.35
CA TYR A 45 -2.23 -32.55 -1.04
C TYR A 45 -0.75 -32.19 -1.14
N LEU A 46 0.02 -33.00 -1.86
CA LEU A 46 1.46 -32.84 -2.01
C LEU A 46 1.77 -32.19 -3.36
N VAL A 47 2.47 -31.07 -3.34
CA VAL A 47 3.08 -30.41 -4.50
C VAL A 47 4.59 -30.60 -4.41
N ALA A 48 5.21 -31.11 -5.47
CA ALA A 48 6.66 -31.25 -5.58
C ALA A 48 7.23 -30.13 -6.45
N LEU A 49 8.27 -29.46 -5.98
CA LEU A 49 9.09 -28.56 -6.76
C LEU A 49 10.47 -29.19 -6.91
N THR A 50 10.76 -29.72 -8.11
CA THR A 50 12.01 -30.45 -8.39
C THR A 50 12.54 -30.10 -9.78
N GLY A 51 13.81 -30.42 -10.04
CA GLY A 51 14.42 -30.39 -11.38
C GLY A 51 14.28 -31.71 -12.15
N ASN A 52 13.60 -32.73 -11.60
CA ASN A 52 13.48 -34.04 -12.20
C ASN A 52 12.06 -34.60 -12.05
N ALA A 53 11.31 -34.58 -13.13
CA ALA A 53 9.91 -35.07 -13.17
C ALA A 53 9.82 -36.60 -12.92
N ARG A 54 10.92 -37.34 -13.05
CA ARG A 54 10.98 -38.80 -12.82
C ARG A 54 11.47 -39.17 -11.41
N SER A 55 11.73 -38.18 -10.57
CA SER A 55 12.17 -38.41 -9.20
C SER A 55 11.10 -39.05 -8.33
N THR A 56 11.50 -39.66 -7.23
CA THR A 56 10.63 -40.28 -6.24
C THR A 56 9.64 -39.26 -5.69
N LEU A 57 10.10 -38.04 -5.39
CA LEU A 57 9.22 -36.94 -4.88
C LEU A 57 8.19 -36.49 -5.93
N ALA A 58 8.63 -36.29 -7.17
CA ALA A 58 7.73 -35.86 -8.26
C ALA A 58 6.64 -36.90 -8.55
N GLN A 59 7.02 -38.19 -8.58
CA GLN A 59 6.10 -39.30 -8.83
C GLN A 59 5.12 -39.55 -7.66
N ALA A 60 5.50 -39.18 -6.46
CA ALA A 60 4.63 -39.33 -5.28
C ALA A 60 3.66 -38.16 -5.10
N ALA A 61 3.91 -37.01 -5.74
CA ALA A 61 3.16 -35.79 -5.60
C ALA A 61 1.86 -35.79 -6.43
N HIS A 62 0.87 -34.98 -6.01
CA HIS A 62 -0.34 -34.73 -6.77
C HIS A 62 -0.11 -33.71 -7.91
N SER A 63 0.84 -32.80 -7.72
CA SER A 63 1.26 -31.82 -8.72
C SER A 63 2.78 -31.66 -8.69
N HIS A 64 3.38 -31.50 -9.87
CA HIS A 64 4.80 -31.24 -10.01
C HIS A 64 5.04 -29.88 -10.66
N LEU A 65 5.92 -29.08 -10.05
CA LEU A 65 6.46 -27.84 -10.57
C LEU A 65 7.89 -28.08 -11.00
N ASP A 66 8.15 -28.02 -12.30
CA ASP A 66 9.46 -28.27 -12.87
C ASP A 66 10.34 -27.01 -12.78
N ALA A 67 11.42 -27.10 -12.01
CA ALA A 67 12.45 -26.07 -11.87
C ALA A 67 13.79 -26.58 -12.43
N GLY A 68 13.75 -27.52 -13.38
CA GLY A 68 14.95 -28.07 -14.02
C GLY A 68 15.74 -27.00 -14.76
N VAL A 69 17.09 -27.13 -14.70
CA VAL A 69 18.02 -26.26 -15.42
C VAL A 69 18.99 -27.16 -16.21
N GLU A 70 19.44 -26.68 -17.35
CA GLU A 70 20.39 -27.46 -18.18
C GLU A 70 21.73 -27.65 -17.50
N GLN A 71 22.21 -26.61 -16.78
CA GLN A 71 23.49 -26.65 -16.06
C GLN A 71 23.54 -25.64 -14.92
N GLU A 72 24.40 -25.91 -13.95
CA GLU A 72 24.71 -24.94 -12.91
C GLU A 72 25.66 -23.85 -13.43
N ALA A 73 25.57 -22.63 -12.90
CA ALA A 73 26.52 -21.56 -13.20
C ALA A 73 27.90 -21.78 -12.55
N CYS A 74 27.96 -22.68 -11.58
CA CYS A 74 29.20 -23.08 -10.93
C CYS A 74 30.15 -23.75 -11.94
N PRO A 75 31.42 -23.31 -12.08
CA PRO A 75 32.36 -23.90 -13.03
C PRO A 75 32.60 -25.40 -12.83
N LEU A 76 32.44 -25.91 -11.61
CA LEU A 76 32.55 -27.31 -11.25
C LEU A 76 31.23 -28.08 -11.39
N GLN A 77 30.13 -27.42 -11.73
CA GLN A 77 28.80 -28.01 -11.80
C GLN A 77 28.32 -28.67 -10.50
N LEU A 78 28.90 -28.29 -9.34
CA LEU A 78 28.61 -28.88 -8.05
C LEU A 78 27.78 -28.01 -7.12
N ALA A 79 28.06 -26.71 -7.11
CA ALA A 79 27.36 -25.80 -6.23
C ALA A 79 25.99 -25.37 -6.84
N PRO A 80 24.88 -25.49 -6.09
CA PRO A 80 23.58 -25.04 -6.54
C PRO A 80 23.60 -23.53 -6.80
N THR A 81 23.26 -23.11 -8.00
CA THR A 81 23.27 -21.71 -8.47
C THR A 81 22.09 -21.46 -9.40
N SER A 82 22.15 -21.95 -10.65
CA SER A 82 21.01 -21.83 -11.59
C SER A 82 19.77 -22.53 -11.04
N SER A 83 19.95 -23.72 -10.45
CA SER A 83 18.83 -24.49 -9.85
C SER A 83 18.16 -23.76 -8.68
N THR A 84 18.93 -23.12 -7.79
CA THR A 84 18.36 -22.33 -6.68
C THR A 84 17.63 -21.09 -7.17
N THR A 85 18.18 -20.45 -8.21
CA THR A 85 17.52 -19.28 -8.84
C THR A 85 16.21 -19.70 -9.51
N ALA A 86 16.19 -20.82 -10.23
CA ALA A 86 14.98 -21.36 -10.86
C ALA A 86 13.91 -21.74 -9.82
N ALA A 87 14.32 -22.38 -8.73
CA ALA A 87 13.42 -22.73 -7.64
C ALA A 87 12.81 -21.49 -6.96
N LEU A 88 13.61 -20.45 -6.74
CA LEU A 88 13.15 -19.17 -6.18
C LEU A 88 12.14 -18.50 -7.13
N ALA A 89 12.49 -18.39 -8.41
CA ALA A 89 11.60 -17.79 -9.42
C ALA A 89 10.26 -18.54 -9.55
N MET A 90 10.30 -19.88 -9.48
CA MET A 90 9.08 -20.71 -9.47
C MET A 90 8.24 -20.47 -8.21
N GLY A 91 8.88 -20.36 -7.05
CA GLY A 91 8.22 -20.02 -5.78
C GLY A 91 7.52 -18.66 -5.84
N ASP A 92 8.20 -17.65 -6.38
CA ASP A 92 7.63 -16.31 -6.57
C ASP A 92 6.45 -16.35 -7.55
N ALA A 93 6.57 -17.06 -8.67
CA ALA A 93 5.51 -17.23 -9.64
C ALA A 93 4.25 -17.88 -9.01
N LEU A 94 4.47 -18.93 -8.18
CA LEU A 94 3.40 -19.58 -7.44
C LEU A 94 2.74 -18.60 -6.44
N ALA A 95 3.53 -17.88 -5.67
CA ALA A 95 3.03 -16.91 -4.70
C ALA A 95 2.20 -15.80 -5.37
N VAL A 96 2.69 -15.20 -6.45
CA VAL A 96 1.97 -14.15 -7.21
C VAL A 96 0.69 -14.69 -7.82
N THR A 97 0.72 -15.92 -8.35
CA THR A 97 -0.47 -16.58 -8.90
C THR A 97 -1.54 -16.80 -7.82
N LEU A 98 -1.14 -17.25 -6.64
CA LEU A 98 -2.03 -17.42 -5.50
C LEU A 98 -2.58 -16.10 -4.98
N MET A 99 -1.76 -15.04 -4.93
CA MET A 99 -2.22 -13.69 -4.59
C MET A 99 -3.33 -13.24 -5.55
N LYS A 100 -3.13 -13.40 -6.86
CA LYS A 100 -4.13 -13.07 -7.88
C LYS A 100 -5.40 -13.90 -7.74
N ALA A 101 -5.27 -15.21 -7.57
CA ALA A 101 -6.41 -16.12 -7.42
C ALA A 101 -7.24 -15.84 -6.16
N ARG A 102 -6.62 -15.36 -5.08
CA ARG A 102 -7.28 -14.99 -3.82
C ARG A 102 -7.76 -13.55 -3.79
N GLY A 103 -7.59 -12.76 -4.85
CA GLY A 103 -7.93 -11.34 -4.88
C GLY A 103 -7.18 -10.55 -3.79
N PHE A 104 -5.92 -10.91 -3.52
CA PHE A 104 -5.10 -10.24 -2.52
C PHE A 104 -4.84 -8.79 -2.92
N ARG A 105 -5.18 -7.87 -2.01
CA ARG A 105 -5.11 -6.42 -2.23
C ARG A 105 -4.02 -5.77 -1.38
N PRO A 106 -3.58 -4.54 -1.72
CA PRO A 106 -2.61 -3.80 -0.91
C PRO A 106 -2.99 -3.69 0.57
N GLU A 107 -4.29 -3.56 0.88
CA GLU A 107 -4.77 -3.49 2.26
C GLU A 107 -4.53 -4.80 3.04
N ASN A 108 -4.62 -5.94 2.35
CA ASN A 108 -4.28 -7.23 2.94
C ASN A 108 -2.79 -7.30 3.29
N PHE A 109 -1.92 -6.77 2.41
CA PHE A 109 -0.48 -6.68 2.67
C PHE A 109 -0.19 -5.78 3.87
N ALA A 110 -0.76 -4.58 3.89
CA ALA A 110 -0.58 -3.61 4.95
C ALA A 110 -1.00 -4.16 6.33
N ARG A 111 -2.09 -4.95 6.40
CA ARG A 111 -2.55 -5.60 7.63
C ARG A 111 -1.49 -6.52 8.25
N PHE A 112 -0.67 -7.19 7.44
CA PHE A 112 0.39 -8.08 7.91
C PHE A 112 1.74 -7.37 8.11
N HIS A 113 1.89 -6.13 7.57
CA HIS A 113 3.12 -5.34 7.64
C HIS A 113 2.85 -3.91 8.13
N PRO A 114 2.15 -3.71 9.27
CA PRO A 114 1.69 -2.39 9.70
C PRO A 114 2.83 -1.44 10.08
N GLY A 115 3.95 -1.97 10.53
CA GLY A 115 5.12 -1.19 10.98
C GLY A 115 6.04 -0.66 9.87
N GLY A 116 5.90 -1.15 8.65
CA GLY A 116 6.70 -0.70 7.50
C GLY A 116 6.21 0.63 6.91
N SER A 117 7.09 1.37 6.22
CA SER A 117 6.73 2.61 5.53
C SER A 117 5.57 2.41 4.53
N LEU A 118 5.60 1.29 3.81
CA LEU A 118 4.53 0.92 2.87
C LEU A 118 3.23 0.59 3.60
N GLY A 119 3.28 -0.14 4.73
CA GLY A 119 2.11 -0.48 5.53
C GLY A 119 1.43 0.76 6.09
N ARG A 120 2.20 1.68 6.68
CA ARG A 120 1.68 2.96 7.17
C ARG A 120 1.01 3.75 6.05
N ARG A 121 1.70 3.94 4.92
CA ARG A 121 1.18 4.67 3.76
C ARG A 121 -0.15 4.10 3.24
N LEU A 122 -0.31 2.77 3.24
CA LEU A 122 -1.51 2.09 2.75
C LEU A 122 -2.68 2.10 3.75
N LEU A 123 -2.40 2.29 5.05
CA LEU A 123 -3.40 2.27 6.12
C LEU A 123 -3.76 3.65 6.64
N SER A 124 -2.87 4.67 6.49
CA SER A 124 -3.12 6.03 6.99
C SER A 124 -4.30 6.66 6.28
N LYS A 125 -5.11 7.35 7.08
CA LYS A 125 -6.23 8.18 6.62
C LYS A 125 -5.86 9.64 6.76
N VAL A 126 -6.53 10.49 6.01
CA VAL A 126 -6.34 11.95 6.12
C VAL A 126 -6.61 12.44 7.54
N ASP A 127 -7.48 11.77 8.27
CA ASP A 127 -7.84 12.06 9.66
C ASP A 127 -6.64 11.97 10.62
N ASP A 128 -5.71 11.05 10.32
CA ASP A 128 -4.52 10.80 11.15
C ASP A 128 -3.43 11.87 10.94
N GLU A 129 -3.49 12.61 9.81
CA GLU A 129 -2.43 13.52 9.37
C GLU A 129 -2.90 14.96 9.13
N MET A 130 -4.24 15.23 9.12
CA MET A 130 -4.79 16.55 8.89
C MET A 130 -4.59 17.48 10.09
N THR A 131 -4.53 18.77 9.82
CA THR A 131 -4.62 19.80 10.85
C THR A 131 -6.09 20.07 11.17
N VAL A 132 -6.44 19.96 12.45
CA VAL A 132 -7.81 20.19 12.96
C VAL A 132 -7.93 21.46 13.81
N ASP A 133 -6.85 21.85 14.47
CA ASP A 133 -6.85 23.00 15.37
C ASP A 133 -6.46 24.29 14.67
N GLY A 134 -7.09 25.39 15.06
CA GLY A 134 -6.73 26.71 14.57
C GLY A 134 -6.97 26.91 13.07
N LEU A 135 -7.96 26.21 12.50
CA LEU A 135 -8.31 26.34 11.09
C LEU A 135 -8.62 27.80 10.73
N PRO A 136 -8.02 28.35 9.66
CA PRO A 136 -8.08 29.77 9.31
C PRO A 136 -9.40 30.11 8.58
N PHE A 137 -10.52 30.05 9.26
CA PHE A 137 -11.82 30.44 8.72
C PHE A 137 -11.98 31.95 8.63
N VAL A 138 -12.56 32.40 7.54
CA VAL A 138 -13.03 33.77 7.32
C VAL A 138 -14.42 33.79 6.67
N ASP A 139 -15.17 34.86 6.82
CA ASP A 139 -16.43 35.09 6.11
C ASP A 139 -16.16 35.54 4.66
N GLU A 140 -17.03 35.23 3.70
CA GLU A 140 -16.86 35.62 2.30
C GLU A 140 -16.82 37.15 2.10
N ARG A 141 -17.39 37.92 3.04
CA ARG A 141 -17.39 39.39 3.05
C ARG A 141 -16.23 39.99 3.84
N ALA A 142 -15.38 39.13 4.48
CA ALA A 142 -14.24 39.63 5.23
C ALA A 142 -13.28 40.39 4.34
N PRO A 143 -12.71 41.53 4.79
CA PRO A 143 -11.74 42.28 3.99
C PRO A 143 -10.43 41.46 3.80
N ALA A 144 -9.72 41.70 2.70
CA ALA A 144 -8.49 40.99 2.35
C ALA A 144 -7.44 40.96 3.49
N ILE A 145 -7.41 42.02 4.31
CA ILE A 145 -6.48 42.08 5.46
C ILE A 145 -6.78 40.98 6.47
N ASP A 146 -8.07 40.69 6.74
CA ASP A 146 -8.47 39.64 7.68
C ASP A 146 -8.14 38.24 7.11
N VAL A 147 -8.27 38.07 5.80
CA VAL A 147 -7.84 36.84 5.10
C VAL A 147 -6.33 36.61 5.33
N LEU A 148 -5.51 37.62 5.10
CA LEU A 148 -4.04 37.53 5.31
C LEU A 148 -3.69 37.27 6.76
N GLN A 149 -4.39 37.86 7.70
CA GLN A 149 -4.19 37.63 9.13
C GLN A 149 -4.59 36.19 9.51
N ALA A 150 -5.70 35.67 8.98
CA ALA A 150 -6.12 34.28 9.20
C ALA A 150 -5.11 33.29 8.64
N MET A 151 -4.60 33.50 7.41
CA MET A 151 -3.54 32.69 6.80
C MET A 151 -2.27 32.69 7.67
N THR A 152 -1.87 33.85 8.18
CA THR A 152 -0.68 34.01 9.02
C THR A 152 -0.84 33.26 10.36
N ARG A 153 -2.01 33.38 10.99
CA ARG A 153 -2.31 32.68 12.25
C ARG A 153 -2.39 31.17 12.07
N GLY A 154 -3.09 30.72 11.03
CA GLY A 154 -3.28 29.29 10.74
C GLY A 154 -2.02 28.59 10.26
N ARG A 155 -1.02 29.31 9.70
CA ARG A 155 0.26 28.77 9.20
C ARG A 155 0.12 27.64 8.17
N LEU A 156 -1.03 27.56 7.52
CA LEU A 156 -1.33 26.55 6.50
C LEU A 156 -1.08 27.04 5.07
N GLY A 157 -0.75 28.34 4.89
CA GLY A 157 -0.62 28.95 3.58
C GLY A 157 -1.94 29.08 2.80
N LEU A 158 -3.05 29.01 3.54
CA LEU A 158 -4.40 29.17 3.01
C LEU A 158 -5.36 29.77 4.06
N ALA A 159 -6.52 30.28 3.61
CA ALA A 159 -7.68 30.57 4.43
C ALA A 159 -8.90 29.83 3.86
N ILE A 160 -9.80 29.41 4.73
CA ILE A 160 -11.05 28.74 4.40
C ILE A 160 -12.16 29.79 4.46
N VAL A 161 -12.82 30.03 3.34
CA VAL A 161 -13.87 31.05 3.24
C VAL A 161 -15.23 30.40 3.43
N ARG A 162 -15.95 30.80 4.47
CA ARG A 162 -17.36 30.40 4.68
C ARG A 162 -18.25 31.22 3.77
N ARG A 163 -19.10 30.53 3.02
CA ARG A 163 -20.07 31.13 2.11
C ARG A 163 -21.49 30.81 2.57
N GLU A 164 -22.48 31.49 2.00
CA GLU A 164 -23.89 31.14 2.23
C GLU A 164 -24.17 29.67 1.83
N THR A 165 -23.50 29.19 0.79
CA THR A 165 -23.59 27.79 0.36
C THR A 165 -22.16 27.22 0.17
N GLY A 166 -21.74 26.35 1.10
CA GLY A 166 -20.44 25.65 1.03
C GLY A 166 -19.26 26.53 1.42
N PHE A 167 -18.10 26.21 0.84
CA PHE A 167 -16.82 26.79 1.19
C PHE A 167 -16.06 27.29 -0.04
N GLY A 168 -15.18 28.25 0.16
CA GLY A 168 -14.15 28.67 -0.75
C GLY A 168 -12.78 28.53 -0.09
N ILE A 169 -11.71 28.74 -0.86
CA ILE A 169 -10.34 28.72 -0.36
C ILE A 169 -9.55 29.89 -0.95
N VAL A 170 -8.73 30.53 -0.13
CA VAL A 170 -7.70 31.49 -0.58
C VAL A 170 -6.36 30.91 -0.25
N THR A 171 -5.50 30.72 -1.23
CA THR A 171 -4.12 30.21 -1.06
C THR A 171 -3.11 31.31 -1.27
N ASP A 172 -1.82 31.08 -0.92
CA ASP A 172 -0.72 32.00 -1.23
C ASP A 172 -0.65 32.34 -2.74
N GLY A 173 -1.04 31.41 -3.61
CA GLY A 173 -1.12 31.64 -5.05
C GLY A 173 -2.24 32.61 -5.43
N ASP A 174 -3.38 32.50 -4.74
CA ASP A 174 -4.51 33.41 -4.97
C ASP A 174 -4.16 34.84 -4.52
N VAL A 175 -3.50 34.97 -3.37
CA VAL A 175 -3.02 36.27 -2.87
C VAL A 175 -2.05 36.92 -3.87
N ARG A 176 -1.10 36.17 -4.41
CA ARG A 176 -0.16 36.70 -5.43
C ARG A 176 -0.89 37.20 -6.67
N ARG A 177 -1.84 36.42 -7.19
CA ARG A 177 -2.66 36.81 -8.33
C ARG A 177 -3.53 38.06 -8.02
N ALA A 178 -4.06 38.13 -6.81
CA ALA A 178 -4.82 39.28 -6.38
C ALA A 178 -3.97 40.57 -6.26
N ILE A 179 -2.72 40.46 -5.80
CA ILE A 179 -1.76 41.58 -5.80
C ILE A 179 -1.50 42.10 -7.22
N GLU A 180 -1.28 41.19 -8.17
CA GLU A 180 -1.08 41.55 -9.58
C GLU A 180 -2.31 42.20 -10.20
N ALA A 181 -3.52 41.69 -9.87
CA ALA A 181 -4.77 42.17 -10.47
C ALA A 181 -5.27 43.49 -9.86
N TYR A 182 -5.13 43.67 -8.54
CA TYR A 182 -5.75 44.76 -7.80
C TYR A 182 -4.78 45.83 -7.29
N GLY A 183 -3.50 45.55 -7.22
CA GLY A 183 -2.48 46.48 -6.74
C GLY A 183 -2.87 47.11 -5.39
N ASP A 184 -2.79 48.44 -5.32
CA ASP A 184 -3.10 49.21 -4.11
C ASP A 184 -4.56 49.09 -3.62
N THR A 185 -5.46 48.61 -4.48
CA THR A 185 -6.87 48.41 -4.10
C THR A 185 -7.16 47.06 -3.44
N LEU A 186 -6.16 46.16 -3.34
CA LEU A 186 -6.31 44.82 -2.77
C LEU A 186 -7.00 44.85 -1.39
N PHE A 187 -6.57 45.73 -0.50
CA PHE A 187 -7.09 45.80 0.87
C PHE A 187 -8.55 46.25 0.98
N ARG A 188 -9.13 46.73 -0.12
CA ARG A 188 -10.54 47.06 -0.22
C ARG A 188 -11.40 45.92 -0.77
N ARG A 189 -10.76 44.80 -1.12
CA ARG A 189 -11.42 43.60 -1.65
C ARG A 189 -11.92 42.69 -0.53
N ALA A 190 -13.01 41.99 -0.81
CA ALA A 190 -13.52 40.95 0.07
C ALA A 190 -12.87 39.60 -0.19
N ALA A 191 -12.98 38.67 0.74
CA ALA A 191 -12.52 37.31 0.59
C ALA A 191 -13.10 36.62 -0.65
N SER A 192 -14.37 36.92 -0.98
CA SER A 192 -15.07 36.45 -2.19
C SER A 192 -14.38 36.88 -3.49
N ASP A 193 -13.66 38.02 -3.51
CA ASP A 193 -12.92 38.49 -4.70
C ASP A 193 -11.58 37.73 -4.91
N LEU A 194 -11.08 37.13 -3.85
CA LEU A 194 -9.76 36.46 -3.83
C LEU A 194 -9.88 34.94 -3.94
N MET A 195 -10.99 34.37 -3.50
CA MET A 195 -11.12 32.91 -3.31
C MET A 195 -11.31 32.14 -4.61
N SER A 196 -10.87 30.89 -4.58
CA SER A 196 -11.38 29.84 -5.45
C SER A 196 -12.67 29.29 -4.84
N ALA A 197 -13.78 29.37 -5.59
CA ALA A 197 -15.12 29.06 -5.08
C ALA A 197 -15.43 27.56 -5.01
N ASP A 198 -14.61 26.72 -5.65
CA ASP A 198 -14.74 25.25 -5.69
C ASP A 198 -13.44 24.62 -5.19
N PRO A 199 -13.20 24.61 -3.87
CA PRO A 199 -12.01 24.00 -3.31
C PRO A 199 -12.02 22.49 -3.48
N ALA A 200 -10.84 21.90 -3.66
CA ALA A 200 -10.73 20.44 -3.64
C ALA A 200 -10.97 19.93 -2.21
N MET A 201 -11.90 19.00 -2.09
CA MET A 201 -12.34 18.44 -0.80
C MET A 201 -12.37 16.93 -0.82
N VAL A 202 -12.13 16.32 0.34
CA VAL A 202 -12.23 14.86 0.54
C VAL A 202 -13.03 14.60 1.83
N PRO A 203 -13.84 13.52 1.87
CA PRO A 203 -14.52 13.15 3.11
C PRO A 203 -13.54 12.62 4.16
N LEU A 204 -13.94 12.78 5.41
CA LEU A 204 -13.30 12.11 6.55
C LEU A 204 -13.20 10.60 6.27
N GLY A 205 -12.10 9.96 6.65
CA GLY A 205 -11.84 8.55 6.38
C GLY A 205 -11.19 8.26 5.02
N THR A 206 -10.96 9.28 4.17
CA THR A 206 -10.22 9.12 2.91
C THR A 206 -8.80 8.64 3.17
N ARG A 207 -8.31 7.68 2.38
CA ARG A 207 -6.92 7.21 2.50
C ARG A 207 -5.95 8.31 2.05
N VAL A 208 -4.83 8.41 2.75
CA VAL A 208 -3.75 9.36 2.40
C VAL A 208 -3.29 9.17 0.96
N GLU A 209 -3.19 7.93 0.48
CA GLU A 209 -2.78 7.65 -0.89
C GLU A 209 -3.75 8.25 -1.92
N ASP A 210 -5.06 8.08 -1.72
CA ASP A 210 -6.09 8.61 -2.62
C ASP A 210 -6.09 10.16 -2.60
N ALA A 211 -5.90 10.75 -1.42
CA ALA A 211 -5.77 12.19 -1.26
C ALA A 211 -4.53 12.74 -2.00
N LEU A 212 -3.38 12.08 -1.87
CA LEU A 212 -2.16 12.47 -2.57
C LEU A 212 -2.28 12.35 -4.09
N LEU A 213 -2.91 11.29 -4.60
CA LEU A 213 -3.20 11.13 -6.02
C LEU A 213 -4.10 12.26 -6.56
N MET A 214 -5.13 12.65 -5.80
CA MET A 214 -5.99 13.79 -6.14
C MET A 214 -5.21 15.09 -6.17
N MET A 215 -4.36 15.32 -5.17
CA MET A 215 -3.52 16.53 -5.10
C MET A 215 -2.57 16.62 -6.28
N GLU A 216 -1.96 15.52 -6.69
CA GLU A 216 -1.06 15.44 -7.84
C GLU A 216 -1.81 15.71 -9.15
N ALA A 217 -2.94 15.06 -9.36
CA ALA A 217 -3.77 15.21 -10.56
C ALA A 217 -4.28 16.65 -10.72
N ARG A 218 -4.65 17.31 -9.61
CA ARG A 218 -5.12 18.70 -9.60
C ARG A 218 -4.01 19.74 -9.44
N ARG A 219 -2.77 19.32 -9.22
CA ARG A 219 -1.58 20.18 -8.97
C ARG A 219 -1.81 21.15 -7.81
N ILE A 220 -2.34 20.64 -6.71
CA ILE A 220 -2.62 21.39 -5.48
C ILE A 220 -1.83 20.80 -4.31
N ASN A 221 -1.63 21.61 -3.25
CA ASN A 221 -0.84 21.24 -2.07
C ASN A 221 -1.68 21.11 -0.79
N ALA A 222 -2.98 21.31 -0.89
CA ALA A 222 -3.89 21.19 0.25
C ALA A 222 -5.27 20.71 -0.22
N LEU A 223 -5.94 19.95 0.66
CA LEU A 223 -7.33 19.51 0.53
C LEU A 223 -8.08 19.91 1.80
N LEU A 224 -9.31 20.36 1.63
CA LEU A 224 -10.21 20.49 2.77
C LEU A 224 -10.80 19.11 3.09
N VAL A 225 -10.83 18.75 4.37
CA VAL A 225 -11.46 17.52 4.83
C VAL A 225 -12.81 17.87 5.44
N PHE A 226 -13.86 17.20 4.99
CA PHE A 226 -15.21 17.46 5.44
C PHE A 226 -15.86 16.26 6.13
N ASP A 227 -16.77 16.56 7.07
CA ASP A 227 -17.68 15.61 7.70
C ASP A 227 -19.09 16.17 7.63
N GLY A 228 -19.99 15.48 6.93
CA GLY A 228 -21.30 16.01 6.60
C GLY A 228 -21.20 17.28 5.74
N GLU A 229 -21.66 18.42 6.26
CA GLU A 229 -21.62 19.73 5.59
C GLU A 229 -20.47 20.62 6.09
N ASP A 230 -19.72 20.20 7.11
CA ASP A 230 -18.68 21.00 7.75
C ASP A 230 -17.27 20.63 7.31
N VAL A 231 -16.41 21.64 7.18
CA VAL A 231 -14.96 21.43 7.04
C VAL A 231 -14.36 21.22 8.43
N VAL A 232 -13.81 20.03 8.66
CA VAL A 232 -13.26 19.59 9.94
C VAL A 232 -11.73 19.57 9.98
N GLY A 233 -11.08 19.70 8.84
CA GLY A 233 -9.62 19.68 8.77
C GLY A 233 -9.04 20.15 7.44
N VAL A 234 -7.72 20.31 7.44
CA VAL A 234 -6.92 20.57 6.25
C VAL A 234 -5.82 19.51 6.15
N PHE A 235 -5.85 18.75 5.07
CA PHE A 235 -4.78 17.83 4.72
C PHE A 235 -3.80 18.51 3.77
N LYS A 236 -2.51 18.47 4.10
CA LYS A 236 -1.47 19.19 3.34
C LYS A 236 -0.27 18.26 3.05
N LYS A 237 0.30 18.41 1.86
CA LYS A 237 1.52 17.68 1.44
C LYS A 237 2.78 18.40 1.94
#